data_95eb8fc1370f990a99939373e201a57d
#
_entry.id   95eb8fc1370f990a99939373e201a57d
#
_cell.length_a   1.000
_cell.length_b   1.000
_cell.length_c   1.000
_cell.angle_alpha   90.00
_cell.angle_beta   90.00
_cell.angle_gamma   90.00
#
_symmetry.space_group_name_H-M   'P 1'
#
loop_
_entity.id
_entity.type
_entity.pdbx_description
1 polymer ?
#
loop_
_entity_poly.entity_id
_entity_poly.type
_entity_poly.pdbx_seq_one_letter_code
_entity_poly.pdbx_strand_id
1 'polypeptide(L)'
;FEGQEPLRQLPWTAPKWGNDDDFVDLPAKEVIEFACGEILKYRTPAGARHLAGIHQPHPVGDGWGLQATPEGRKAGEPIPVTLSPENGTMVNGATAAFRSAAKIDPMCYQWNNCLMLQYFASVFQANSGAELFAQLVKNYFSIGGGQHQPNVVNVEDLKAAQLHPADYQDLIVRMWGVSAHFVSLPREVQDEFIARFDNL
;
A
#
# COMPACT_ATOMS: atom_id res chain seq x y z
N PHE A 1 -19.44 12.06 7.11
CA PHE A 1 -18.87 13.37 7.56
C PHE A 1 -19.42 14.57 6.79
N GLU A 2 -20.48 14.42 6.02
CA GLU A 2 -21.04 15.53 5.25
C GLU A 2 -21.40 16.70 6.19
N GLY A 3 -20.88 17.90 5.91
CA GLY A 3 -21.03 19.07 6.76
C GLY A 3 -20.26 19.03 8.10
N GLN A 4 -19.47 17.98 8.36
CA GLN A 4 -18.77 17.75 9.63
C GLN A 4 -17.25 17.57 9.42
N GLU A 5 -16.65 18.37 8.53
CA GLU A 5 -15.22 18.28 8.23
C GLU A 5 -14.31 18.43 9.48
N PRO A 6 -14.58 19.33 10.44
CA PRO A 6 -13.76 19.40 11.65
C PRO A 6 -13.80 18.10 12.48
N LEU A 7 -14.93 17.40 12.50
CA LEU A 7 -15.06 16.11 13.18
C LEU A 7 -14.28 15.02 12.43
N ARG A 8 -14.28 15.05 11.09
CA ARG A 8 -13.51 14.11 10.26
C ARG A 8 -11.99 14.26 10.47
N GLN A 9 -11.53 15.48 10.64
CA GLN A 9 -10.10 15.77 10.82
C GLN A 9 -9.54 15.18 12.11
N LEU A 10 -10.33 15.01 13.15
CA LEU A 10 -9.85 14.44 14.42
C LEU A 10 -9.30 13.01 14.25
N PRO A 11 -10.06 12.03 13.72
CA PRO A 11 -9.51 10.69 13.47
C PRO A 11 -8.47 10.69 12.33
N TRP A 12 -8.55 11.62 11.37
CA TRP A 12 -7.54 11.73 10.32
C TRP A 12 -6.16 12.06 10.87
N THR A 13 -6.07 12.90 11.88
CA THR A 13 -4.80 13.26 12.55
C THR A 13 -4.33 12.25 13.60
N ALA A 14 -5.13 11.23 13.91
CA ALA A 14 -4.70 10.16 14.81
C ALA A 14 -3.54 9.35 14.18
N PRO A 15 -2.69 8.71 15.00
CA PRO A 15 -1.62 7.84 14.49
C PRO A 15 -2.13 6.83 13.47
N LYS A 16 -1.35 6.60 12.42
CA LYS A 16 -1.71 5.72 11.30
C LYS A 16 -0.68 4.63 11.08
N TRP A 17 -1.16 3.51 10.54
CA TRP A 17 -0.34 2.40 10.09
C TRP A 17 0.77 2.83 9.13
N GLY A 18 1.94 2.20 9.26
CA GLY A 18 3.07 2.44 8.36
C GLY A 18 4.06 3.50 8.85
N ASN A 19 3.93 3.97 10.10
CA ASN A 19 4.80 4.99 10.70
C ASN A 19 5.69 4.48 11.84
N ASP A 20 5.79 3.16 12.04
CA ASP A 20 6.53 2.50 13.13
C ASP A 20 6.06 2.95 14.52
N ASP A 21 4.74 3.05 14.67
CA ASP A 21 4.09 3.42 15.93
C ASP A 21 3.40 2.19 16.55
N ASP A 22 3.93 1.72 17.67
CA ASP A 22 3.39 0.54 18.37
C ASP A 22 1.95 0.71 18.85
N PHE A 23 1.49 1.94 19.08
CA PHE A 23 0.10 2.22 19.44
C PHE A 23 -0.88 1.78 18.35
N VAL A 24 -0.46 1.84 17.09
CA VAL A 24 -1.26 1.41 15.92
C VAL A 24 -0.86 0.02 15.46
N ASP A 25 0.44 -0.22 15.36
CA ASP A 25 0.98 -1.42 14.71
C ASP A 25 0.69 -2.70 15.51
N LEU A 26 0.75 -2.64 16.84
CA LEU A 26 0.50 -3.83 17.66
C LEU A 26 -0.98 -4.26 17.68
N PRO A 27 -1.97 -3.36 17.80
CA PRO A 27 -3.37 -3.73 17.60
C PRO A 27 -3.67 -4.27 16.20
N ALA A 28 -3.08 -3.66 15.14
CA ALA A 28 -3.24 -4.16 13.78
C ALA A 28 -2.66 -5.58 13.62
N LYS A 29 -1.46 -5.83 14.16
CA LYS A 29 -0.85 -7.15 14.24
C LYS A 29 -1.78 -8.15 14.93
N GLU A 30 -2.29 -7.85 16.12
CA GLU A 30 -3.15 -8.73 16.89
C GLU A 30 -4.40 -9.15 16.11
N VAL A 31 -5.07 -8.18 15.46
CA VAL A 31 -6.27 -8.45 14.66
C VAL A 31 -5.94 -9.32 13.44
N ILE A 32 -4.86 -9.02 12.74
CA ILE A 32 -4.44 -9.77 11.55
C ILE A 32 -4.05 -11.20 11.92
N GLU A 33 -3.20 -11.37 12.93
CA GLU A 33 -2.74 -12.70 13.36
C GLU A 33 -3.89 -13.54 13.90
N PHE A 34 -4.82 -12.94 14.64
CA PHE A 34 -6.03 -13.62 15.09
C PHE A 34 -6.89 -14.10 13.91
N ALA A 35 -7.23 -13.20 12.97
CA ALA A 35 -8.07 -13.54 11.82
C ALA A 35 -7.42 -14.63 10.94
N CYS A 36 -6.13 -14.51 10.67
CA CYS A 36 -5.37 -15.48 9.89
C CYS A 36 -5.28 -16.82 10.63
N GLY A 37 -5.07 -16.79 11.96
CA GLY A 37 -5.07 -17.99 12.80
C GLY A 37 -6.40 -18.74 12.78
N GLU A 38 -7.52 -18.02 12.76
CA GLU A 38 -8.84 -18.63 12.61
C GLU A 38 -8.99 -19.33 11.25
N ILE A 39 -8.60 -18.69 10.16
CA ILE A 39 -8.65 -19.26 8.80
C ILE A 39 -7.81 -20.55 8.70
N LEU A 40 -6.63 -20.57 9.30
CA LEU A 40 -5.70 -21.71 9.25
C LEU A 40 -6.22 -22.96 9.97
N LYS A 41 -7.23 -22.86 10.82
CA LYS A 41 -7.87 -23.99 11.49
C LYS A 41 -8.70 -24.87 10.53
N TYR A 42 -9.15 -24.31 9.42
CA TYR A 42 -10.04 -24.99 8.49
C TYR A 42 -9.28 -25.75 7.40
N ARG A 43 -9.97 -26.74 6.85
CA ARG A 43 -9.50 -27.55 5.73
C ARG A 43 -10.57 -27.57 4.65
N THR A 44 -10.16 -27.71 3.41
CA THR A 44 -11.09 -28.01 2.31
C THR A 44 -11.65 -29.43 2.48
N PRO A 45 -12.76 -29.78 1.82
CA PRO A 45 -13.27 -31.16 1.79
C PRO A 45 -12.23 -32.18 1.28
N ALA A 46 -11.28 -31.76 0.46
CA ALA A 46 -10.16 -32.57 -0.02
C ALA A 46 -8.95 -32.62 0.93
N GLY A 47 -9.03 -32.01 2.12
CA GLY A 47 -7.98 -31.99 3.14
C GLY A 47 -6.90 -30.93 2.97
N ALA A 48 -6.96 -30.09 1.93
CA ALA A 48 -5.99 -29.02 1.75
C ALA A 48 -6.15 -27.91 2.80
N ARG A 49 -5.04 -27.21 3.09
CA ARG A 49 -5.04 -26.05 4.00
C ARG A 49 -5.71 -24.85 3.35
N HIS A 50 -6.48 -24.09 4.12
CA HIS A 50 -6.75 -22.71 3.79
C HIS A 50 -5.52 -21.86 4.10
N LEU A 51 -5.15 -20.97 3.18
CA LEU A 51 -4.10 -19.99 3.40
C LEU A 51 -4.75 -18.61 3.54
N ALA A 52 -4.38 -17.90 4.58
CA ALA A 52 -4.80 -16.53 4.78
C ALA A 52 -3.94 -15.58 3.94
N GLY A 53 -4.49 -14.42 3.59
CA GLY A 53 -3.76 -13.35 2.92
C GLY A 53 -4.45 -12.01 3.12
N ILE A 54 -3.66 -10.95 3.18
CA ILE A 54 -4.16 -9.58 3.14
C ILE A 54 -4.05 -9.14 1.68
N HIS A 55 -5.20 -9.10 1.00
CA HIS A 55 -5.22 -8.84 -0.43
C HIS A 55 -6.31 -7.84 -0.77
N GLN A 56 -5.89 -6.69 -1.29
CA GLN A 56 -6.76 -5.64 -1.79
C GLN A 56 -6.21 -5.16 -3.15
N PRO A 57 -6.66 -5.77 -4.28
CA PRO A 57 -6.15 -5.44 -5.60
C PRO A 57 -6.88 -4.30 -6.31
N HIS A 58 -8.09 -3.93 -5.85
CA HIS A 58 -8.96 -2.96 -6.52
C HIS A 58 -9.32 -1.77 -5.62
N PRO A 59 -8.34 -0.97 -5.15
CA PRO A 59 -8.57 0.07 -4.14
C PRO A 59 -9.65 1.08 -4.57
N VAL A 60 -9.68 1.47 -5.83
CA VAL A 60 -10.67 2.39 -6.39
C VAL A 60 -12.05 1.75 -6.47
N GLY A 61 -12.16 0.60 -7.15
CA GLY A 61 -13.44 -0.07 -7.38
C GLY A 61 -14.11 -0.53 -6.09
N ASP A 62 -13.34 -1.08 -5.16
CA ASP A 62 -13.87 -1.52 -3.87
C ASP A 62 -14.20 -0.32 -2.96
N GLY A 63 -13.43 0.77 -3.06
CA GLY A 63 -13.72 2.02 -2.34
C GLY A 63 -15.06 2.65 -2.74
N TRP A 64 -15.46 2.55 -4.01
CA TRP A 64 -16.73 3.11 -4.49
C TRP A 64 -17.96 2.55 -3.74
N GLY A 65 -17.92 1.28 -3.38
CA GLY A 65 -19.01 0.62 -2.65
C GLY A 65 -19.03 0.90 -1.14
N LEU A 66 -17.98 1.53 -0.60
CA LEU A 66 -17.83 1.72 0.83
C LEU A 66 -18.28 3.11 1.29
N GLN A 67 -19.00 3.13 2.41
CA GLN A 67 -19.33 4.34 3.12
C GLN A 67 -18.08 4.95 3.79
N ALA A 68 -18.22 6.16 4.33
CA ALA A 68 -17.17 6.79 5.13
C ALA A 68 -16.79 5.89 6.32
N THR A 69 -15.50 5.85 6.63
CA THR A 69 -14.96 5.00 7.69
C THR A 69 -14.46 5.83 8.88
N PRO A 70 -14.40 5.24 10.08
CA PRO A 70 -14.12 5.99 11.31
C PRO A 70 -12.79 6.73 11.33
N GLU A 71 -11.78 6.24 10.58
CA GLU A 71 -10.44 6.86 10.50
C GLU A 71 -10.41 8.16 9.71
N GLY A 72 -11.52 8.55 9.07
CA GLY A 72 -11.66 9.82 8.35
C GLY A 72 -11.71 9.70 6.83
N ARG A 73 -11.64 8.47 6.24
CA ARG A 73 -11.84 8.24 4.81
C ARG A 73 -13.28 8.59 4.43
N LYS A 74 -13.47 9.29 3.33
CA LYS A 74 -14.81 9.64 2.84
C LYS A 74 -15.45 8.48 2.08
N ALA A 75 -16.78 8.50 1.95
CA ALA A 75 -17.50 7.55 1.11
C ALA A 75 -17.01 7.64 -0.33
N GLY A 76 -16.78 6.48 -0.96
CA GLY A 76 -16.33 6.37 -2.34
C GLY A 76 -14.84 6.61 -2.58
N GLU A 77 -14.07 7.09 -1.60
CA GLU A 77 -12.61 7.22 -1.74
C GLU A 77 -11.94 5.84 -1.80
N PRO A 78 -10.79 5.71 -2.49
CA PRO A 78 -10.01 4.48 -2.52
C PRO A 78 -9.66 3.97 -1.12
N ILE A 79 -9.48 2.66 -1.00
CA ILE A 79 -8.98 2.02 0.22
C ILE A 79 -7.50 1.65 0.05
N PRO A 80 -6.74 1.47 1.14
CA PRO A 80 -5.33 1.07 1.05
C PRO A 80 -5.12 -0.24 0.30
N VAL A 81 -3.99 -0.36 -0.38
CA VAL A 81 -3.62 -1.56 -1.14
C VAL A 81 -2.85 -2.52 -0.25
N THR A 82 -3.42 -3.70 0.00
CA THR A 82 -2.76 -4.76 0.79
C THR A 82 -2.25 -4.26 2.16
N LEU A 83 -0.94 -4.36 2.45
CA LEU A 83 -0.31 -3.84 3.67
C LEU A 83 0.14 -2.38 3.58
N SER A 84 -0.07 -1.72 2.44
CA SER A 84 0.40 -0.35 2.25
C SER A 84 -0.32 0.63 3.18
N PRO A 85 0.36 1.67 3.65
CA PRO A 85 -0.29 2.79 4.32
C PRO A 85 -1.36 3.44 3.44
N GLU A 86 -2.36 4.03 4.04
CA GLU A 86 -3.33 4.85 3.34
C GLU A 86 -2.63 6.07 2.71
N ASN A 87 -3.13 6.52 1.55
CA ASN A 87 -2.54 7.65 0.84
C ASN A 87 -2.52 8.91 1.73
N GLY A 88 -1.38 9.59 1.78
CA GLY A 88 -1.17 10.78 2.60
C GLY A 88 -0.93 10.53 4.10
N THR A 89 -0.81 9.27 4.54
CA THR A 89 -0.66 8.97 5.98
C THR A 89 0.74 8.48 6.40
N MET A 90 1.59 8.09 5.45
CA MET A 90 2.96 7.66 5.73
C MET A 90 3.89 8.90 5.86
N VAL A 91 4.10 9.35 7.08
CA VAL A 91 4.90 10.58 7.35
C VAL A 91 6.34 10.28 7.77
N ASN A 92 6.66 9.03 8.14
CA ASN A 92 7.99 8.62 8.61
C ASN A 92 8.81 7.85 7.56
N GLY A 93 8.33 7.82 6.30
CA GLY A 93 9.03 7.26 5.15
C GLY A 93 9.06 5.73 5.09
N ALA A 94 9.67 5.21 4.02
CA ALA A 94 9.62 3.79 3.67
C ALA A 94 10.18 2.85 4.74
N THR A 95 11.22 3.25 5.47
CA THR A 95 11.83 2.43 6.53
C THR A 95 10.90 2.24 7.72
N ALA A 96 10.09 3.22 8.06
CA ALA A 96 9.06 3.10 9.09
C ALA A 96 7.95 2.14 8.63
N ALA A 97 7.49 2.28 7.38
CA ALA A 97 6.52 1.35 6.80
C ALA A 97 7.04 -0.11 6.79
N PHE A 98 8.34 -0.31 6.51
CA PHE A 98 8.97 -1.63 6.62
C PHE A 98 8.91 -2.21 8.03
N ARG A 99 9.20 -1.38 9.05
CA ARG A 99 9.14 -1.81 10.45
C ARG A 99 7.72 -2.14 10.89
N SER A 100 6.74 -1.30 10.52
CA SER A 100 5.33 -1.59 10.77
C SER A 100 4.92 -2.95 10.17
N ALA A 101 5.19 -3.16 8.88
CA ALA A 101 4.84 -4.39 8.20
C ALA A 101 5.58 -5.63 8.76
N ALA A 102 6.85 -5.48 9.15
CA ALA A 102 7.66 -6.56 9.72
C ALA A 102 7.27 -6.98 11.15
N LYS A 103 6.42 -6.20 11.83
CA LYS A 103 5.86 -6.60 13.14
C LYS A 103 4.87 -7.76 13.01
N ILE A 104 4.24 -7.93 11.85
CA ILE A 104 3.30 -9.02 11.58
C ILE A 104 4.07 -10.20 11.01
N ASP A 105 3.91 -11.39 11.60
CA ASP A 105 4.56 -12.61 11.11
C ASP A 105 4.04 -12.95 9.69
N PRO A 106 4.88 -12.89 8.64
CA PRO A 106 4.46 -13.21 7.28
C PRO A 106 4.00 -14.66 7.10
N MET A 107 4.32 -15.54 8.04
CA MET A 107 3.85 -16.92 8.01
C MET A 107 2.37 -17.06 8.39
N CYS A 108 1.75 -16.05 9.00
CA CYS A 108 0.33 -16.03 9.29
C CYS A 108 -0.52 -15.85 8.03
N TYR A 109 -0.03 -15.06 7.04
CA TYR A 109 -0.77 -14.66 5.84
C TYR A 109 0.02 -14.97 4.55
N GLN A 110 0.35 -16.23 4.39
CA GLN A 110 1.25 -16.74 3.34
C GLN A 110 0.72 -16.55 1.91
N TRP A 111 -0.61 -16.41 1.74
CA TRP A 111 -1.18 -16.27 0.40
C TRP A 111 -0.87 -14.89 -0.22
N ASN A 112 -0.93 -13.83 0.55
CA ASN A 112 -0.51 -12.49 0.14
C ASN A 112 -0.13 -11.64 1.35
N ASN A 113 1.05 -11.06 1.32
CA ASN A 113 1.60 -10.19 2.36
C ASN A 113 2.38 -9.01 1.76
N CYS A 114 1.92 -8.51 0.63
CA CYS A 114 2.63 -7.51 -0.16
C CYS A 114 2.55 -6.12 0.49
N LEU A 115 3.71 -5.52 0.76
CA LEU A 115 3.85 -4.11 1.03
C LEU A 115 4.23 -3.39 -0.27
N MET A 116 3.31 -2.60 -0.81
CA MET A 116 3.54 -1.79 -2.00
C MET A 116 3.93 -0.38 -1.59
N LEU A 117 5.08 0.10 -2.06
CA LEU A 117 5.50 1.48 -1.84
C LEU A 117 5.93 2.14 -3.15
N GLN A 118 5.68 3.42 -3.23
CA GLN A 118 6.17 4.29 -4.30
C GLN A 118 7.52 4.88 -3.90
N TYR A 119 8.36 5.17 -4.88
CA TYR A 119 9.64 5.83 -4.68
C TYR A 119 9.87 6.85 -5.79
N PHE A 120 10.33 8.03 -5.43
CA PHE A 120 10.80 8.98 -6.43
C PHE A 120 12.04 8.43 -7.14
N ALA A 121 12.01 8.41 -8.47
CA ALA A 121 13.14 7.96 -9.28
C ALA A 121 14.42 8.74 -8.95
N SER A 122 14.29 10.03 -8.60
CA SER A 122 15.40 10.90 -8.21
C SER A 122 16.24 10.39 -7.03
N VAL A 123 15.62 9.64 -6.11
CA VAL A 123 16.34 9.04 -4.95
C VAL A 123 17.40 8.04 -5.40
N PHE A 124 17.20 7.40 -6.55
CA PHE A 124 18.07 6.33 -7.04
C PHE A 124 18.90 6.73 -8.28
N GLN A 125 18.91 8.00 -8.66
CA GLN A 125 19.66 8.47 -9.85
C GLN A 125 21.18 8.61 -9.62
N ALA A 126 21.64 8.65 -8.37
CA ALA A 126 23.07 8.71 -8.07
C ALA A 126 23.77 7.38 -8.45
N ASN A 127 25.10 7.42 -8.64
CA ASN A 127 25.92 6.24 -9.00
C ASN A 127 25.74 5.05 -8.04
N SER A 128 25.35 5.29 -6.78
CA SER A 128 25.06 4.28 -5.76
C SER A 128 23.57 3.96 -5.63
N GLY A 129 22.73 4.40 -6.55
CA GLY A 129 21.27 4.23 -6.43
C GLY A 129 20.83 2.76 -6.41
N ALA A 130 21.47 1.92 -7.22
CA ALA A 130 21.19 0.48 -7.25
C ALA A 130 21.59 -0.20 -5.93
N GLU A 131 22.74 0.15 -5.36
CA GLU A 131 23.19 -0.34 -4.05
C GLU A 131 22.28 0.14 -2.93
N LEU A 132 21.87 1.40 -2.94
CA LEU A 132 20.92 1.95 -1.97
C LEU A 132 19.60 1.18 -2.01
N PHE A 133 19.04 0.97 -3.19
CA PHE A 133 17.83 0.19 -3.36
C PHE A 133 18.00 -1.26 -2.89
N ALA A 134 19.10 -1.91 -3.25
CA ALA A 134 19.40 -3.26 -2.80
C ALA A 134 19.51 -3.37 -1.27
N GLN A 135 20.13 -2.38 -0.61
CA GLN A 135 20.23 -2.33 0.85
C GLN A 135 18.87 -2.10 1.50
N LEU A 136 18.04 -1.24 0.93
CA LEU A 136 16.67 -0.98 1.40
C LEU A 136 15.83 -2.28 1.39
N VAL A 137 15.84 -3.02 0.29
CA VAL A 137 15.11 -4.29 0.13
C VAL A 137 15.66 -5.37 1.07
N LYS A 138 16.99 -5.50 1.15
CA LYS A 138 17.65 -6.45 2.06
C LYS A 138 17.30 -6.16 3.52
N ASN A 139 17.27 -4.88 3.91
CA ASN A 139 16.88 -4.48 5.26
C ASN A 139 15.46 -4.93 5.58
N TYR A 140 14.49 -4.71 4.67
CA TYR A 140 13.11 -5.13 4.86
C TYR A 140 13.00 -6.64 5.15
N PHE A 141 13.65 -7.48 4.34
CA PHE A 141 13.61 -8.92 4.56
C PHE A 141 14.39 -9.35 5.80
N SER A 142 15.48 -8.68 6.15
CA SER A 142 16.27 -9.01 7.34
C SER A 142 15.55 -8.77 8.66
N ILE A 143 14.61 -7.82 8.68
CA ILE A 143 13.78 -7.53 9.86
C ILE A 143 12.47 -8.32 9.92
N GLY A 144 12.25 -9.25 8.98
CA GLY A 144 11.10 -10.15 8.97
C GLY A 144 10.01 -9.78 7.97
N GLY A 145 10.25 -8.84 7.05
CA GLY A 145 9.30 -8.49 6.00
C GLY A 145 9.02 -9.66 5.06
N GLY A 146 7.78 -9.76 4.57
CA GLY A 146 7.34 -10.84 3.70
C GLY A 146 7.58 -10.54 2.22
N GLN A 147 6.73 -9.74 1.62
CA GLN A 147 6.79 -9.39 0.19
C GLN A 147 6.83 -7.87 0.01
N HIS A 148 7.65 -7.39 -0.91
CA HIS A 148 7.72 -5.99 -1.27
C HIS A 148 7.52 -5.79 -2.77
N GLN A 149 6.65 -4.86 -3.15
CA GLN A 149 6.47 -4.42 -4.52
C GLN A 149 6.78 -2.92 -4.61
N PRO A 150 7.98 -2.56 -5.07
CA PRO A 150 8.33 -1.17 -5.32
C PRO A 150 7.76 -0.67 -6.65
N ASN A 151 7.39 0.61 -6.69
CA ASN A 151 7.26 1.39 -7.91
C ASN A 151 8.25 2.55 -7.85
N VAL A 152 9.15 2.60 -8.82
CA VAL A 152 10.15 3.66 -8.95
C VAL A 152 9.80 4.44 -10.21
N VAL A 153 9.11 5.55 -10.06
CA VAL A 153 8.67 6.39 -11.18
C VAL A 153 8.82 7.87 -10.81
N ASN A 154 8.75 8.73 -11.81
CA ASN A 154 8.70 10.17 -11.62
C ASN A 154 7.23 10.61 -11.60
N VAL A 155 6.77 11.20 -10.51
CA VAL A 155 5.38 11.65 -10.37
C VAL A 155 5.03 12.75 -11.39
N GLU A 156 5.99 13.58 -11.77
CA GLU A 156 5.78 14.62 -12.76
C GLU A 156 5.51 14.02 -14.16
N ASP A 157 6.15 12.89 -14.49
CA ASP A 157 5.87 12.16 -15.73
C ASP A 157 4.47 11.55 -15.71
N LEU A 158 3.99 11.05 -14.56
CA LEU A 158 2.62 10.57 -14.43
C LEU A 158 1.60 11.70 -14.64
N LYS A 159 1.82 12.86 -14.03
CA LYS A 159 0.96 14.05 -14.21
C LYS A 159 1.00 14.55 -15.64
N ALA A 160 2.18 14.59 -16.26
CA ALA A 160 2.33 14.97 -17.65
C ALA A 160 1.65 13.97 -18.61
N ALA A 161 1.75 12.69 -18.34
CA ALA A 161 1.08 11.63 -19.10
C ALA A 161 -0.46 11.73 -19.06
N GLN A 162 -1.02 12.25 -17.98
CA GLN A 162 -2.45 12.54 -17.91
C GLN A 162 -2.88 13.71 -18.83
N LEU A 163 -1.99 14.68 -19.04
CA LEU A 163 -2.26 15.85 -19.87
C LEU A 163 -1.93 15.59 -21.34
N HIS A 164 -0.89 14.83 -21.62
CA HIS A 164 -0.33 14.57 -22.95
C HIS A 164 -0.12 13.07 -23.18
N PRO A 165 -1.18 12.23 -23.16
CA PRO A 165 -1.05 10.78 -23.19
C PRO A 165 -0.36 10.24 -24.44
N ALA A 166 -0.39 10.95 -25.54
CA ALA A 166 0.27 10.55 -26.78
C ALA A 166 1.80 10.48 -26.66
N ASP A 167 2.39 11.30 -25.78
CA ASP A 167 3.84 11.40 -25.59
C ASP A 167 4.38 10.37 -24.58
N TYR A 168 3.49 9.67 -23.88
CA TYR A 168 3.82 8.75 -22.77
C TYR A 168 3.26 7.34 -22.96
N GLN A 169 3.12 6.89 -24.21
CA GLN A 169 2.53 5.58 -24.54
C GLN A 169 3.29 4.40 -23.91
N ASP A 170 4.61 4.55 -23.71
CA ASP A 170 5.49 3.52 -23.17
C ASP A 170 5.68 3.62 -21.64
N LEU A 171 5.00 4.57 -20.96
CA LEU A 171 5.09 4.71 -19.52
C LEU A 171 4.39 3.55 -18.83
N ILE A 172 5.19 2.65 -18.24
CA ILE A 172 4.70 1.45 -17.56
C ILE A 172 4.71 1.65 -16.05
N VAL A 173 3.63 1.26 -15.40
CA VAL A 173 3.50 1.19 -13.94
C VAL A 173 3.23 -0.23 -13.49
N ARG A 174 3.69 -0.57 -12.27
CA ARG A 174 3.43 -1.87 -11.65
C ARG A 174 2.22 -1.77 -10.73
N MET A 175 1.19 -2.55 -11.05
CA MET A 175 -0.06 -2.60 -10.29
C MET A 175 -0.32 -4.03 -9.84
N TRP A 176 -0.58 -4.23 -8.56
CA TRP A 176 -1.13 -5.47 -7.99
C TRP A 176 -0.62 -6.79 -8.60
N GLY A 177 0.67 -6.86 -8.94
CA GLY A 177 1.25 -8.05 -9.55
C GLY A 177 1.25 -8.08 -11.09
N VAL A 178 0.66 -7.09 -11.76
CA VAL A 178 0.70 -6.89 -13.21
C VAL A 178 1.34 -5.57 -13.58
N SER A 179 1.81 -5.44 -14.81
CA SER A 179 2.29 -4.17 -15.37
C SER A 179 1.28 -3.66 -16.40
N ALA A 180 1.08 -2.36 -16.42
CA ALA A 180 0.17 -1.71 -17.36
C ALA A 180 0.79 -0.42 -17.92
N HIS A 181 0.40 -0.06 -19.13
CA HIS A 181 0.68 1.28 -19.66
C HIS A 181 -0.18 2.28 -18.88
N PHE A 182 0.45 3.26 -18.25
CA PHE A 182 -0.24 4.22 -17.39
C PHE A 182 -1.36 4.96 -18.12
N VAL A 183 -1.12 5.38 -19.36
CA VAL A 183 -2.08 6.11 -20.18
C VAL A 183 -3.31 5.30 -20.58
N SER A 184 -3.25 3.97 -20.50
CA SER A 184 -4.38 3.07 -20.80
C SER A 184 -5.30 2.82 -19.60
N LEU A 185 -4.91 3.26 -18.42
CA LEU A 185 -5.69 3.09 -17.19
C LEU A 185 -6.86 4.09 -17.14
N PRO A 186 -8.00 3.72 -16.52
CA PRO A 186 -9.04 4.67 -16.18
C PRO A 186 -8.50 5.85 -15.37
N ARG A 187 -9.07 7.04 -15.56
CA ARG A 187 -8.60 8.28 -14.92
C ARG A 187 -8.53 8.17 -13.40
N GLU A 188 -9.54 7.57 -12.79
CA GLU A 188 -9.65 7.38 -11.35
C GLU A 188 -8.52 6.50 -10.80
N VAL A 189 -8.08 5.50 -11.59
CA VAL A 189 -6.95 4.63 -11.23
C VAL A 189 -5.62 5.38 -11.38
N GLN A 190 -5.48 6.22 -12.42
CA GLN A 190 -4.32 7.09 -12.57
C GLN A 190 -4.21 8.09 -11.42
N ASP A 191 -5.33 8.70 -11.01
CA ASP A 191 -5.37 9.67 -9.92
C ASP A 191 -5.01 9.00 -8.59
N GLU A 192 -5.54 7.81 -8.31
CA GLU A 192 -5.18 7.02 -7.13
C GLU A 192 -3.69 6.64 -7.14
N PHE A 193 -3.15 6.25 -8.30
CA PHE A 193 -1.74 5.91 -8.44
C PHE A 193 -0.82 7.11 -8.15
N ILE A 194 -1.20 8.30 -8.61
CA ILE A 194 -0.48 9.55 -8.32
C ILE A 194 -0.59 9.88 -6.82
N ALA A 195 -1.78 9.75 -6.23
CA ALA A 195 -2.01 10.07 -4.82
C ALA A 195 -1.17 9.21 -3.85
N ARG A 196 -0.69 8.04 -4.27
CA ARG A 196 0.26 7.23 -3.47
C ARG A 196 1.59 7.93 -3.23
N PHE A 197 1.97 8.90 -4.08
CA PHE A 197 3.18 9.70 -3.87
C PHE A 197 3.02 10.76 -2.79
N ASP A 198 1.80 11.06 -2.35
CA ASP A 198 1.55 11.95 -1.22
C ASP A 198 2.05 11.34 0.11
N ASN A 199 2.44 10.06 0.10
CA ASN A 199 3.11 9.37 1.21
C ASN A 199 4.63 9.59 1.25
N LEU A 200 5.20 10.38 0.36
CA LEU A 200 6.63 10.60 0.23
C LEU A 200 6.96 12.07 0.50
#